data_bd31ede1a31a5eaccbc5c34917092022
#
_entry.id   bd31ede1a31a5eaccbc5c34917092022
#
_cell.length_a   1.000
_cell.length_b   1.000
_cell.length_c   1.000
_cell.angle_alpha   90.00
_cell.angle_beta   90.00
_cell.angle_gamma   90.00
#
_symmetry.space_group_name_H-M   'P 1'
#
loop_
_entity.id
_entity.type
_entity.pdbx_description
1 polymer ?
#
loop_
_entity_poly.entity_id
_entity_poly.type
_entity_poly.pdbx_seq_one_letter_code
_entity_poly.pdbx_strand_id
1 'polypeptide(L)'
;SSNANAGCDDPIADGVDYSKCKFSDGQDLQGTFLPNSNLSFASFIQVNFDKSIMMNSDLTFGTFSESSFIRANLYESNLGGGNFEQSNFTSANLTRVDFTGSTLIDANFQNSNLMEANFTSSNILNANFDGANLIGATWTMGEICGPESIGICNK
;
A
#
# COMPACT_ATOMS: atom_id res chain seq x y z
N SER A 1 -18.06 -8.14 21.94
CA SER A 1 -18.80 -7.03 21.35
C SER A 1 -17.88 -6.27 20.40
N SER A 2 -18.10 -6.46 19.11
CA SER A 2 -17.46 -5.66 18.10
C SER A 2 -17.88 -4.21 18.29
N ASN A 3 -16.98 -3.36 18.75
CA ASN A 3 -17.19 -1.93 18.67
C ASN A 3 -17.11 -1.55 17.19
N ALA A 4 -18.24 -1.44 16.55
CA ALA A 4 -18.41 -1.02 15.18
C ALA A 4 -18.16 0.49 14.98
N ASN A 5 -17.28 1.08 15.73
CA ASN A 5 -16.71 2.42 15.57
C ASN A 5 -15.54 2.53 16.54
N ALA A 6 -14.40 1.93 16.19
CA ALA A 6 -13.16 2.37 16.78
C ALA A 6 -13.08 3.88 16.52
N GLY A 7 -12.97 4.68 17.55
CA GLY A 7 -12.76 6.11 17.38
C GLY A 7 -11.38 6.32 16.77
N CYS A 8 -11.20 7.39 16.01
CA CYS A 8 -9.90 7.70 15.40
C CYS A 8 -8.77 7.88 16.45
N ASP A 9 -9.12 7.94 17.71
CA ASP A 9 -8.21 8.04 18.86
C ASP A 9 -7.96 6.69 19.56
N ASP A 10 -8.52 5.58 19.04
CA ASP A 10 -8.29 4.26 19.64
C ASP A 10 -6.82 3.85 19.51
N PRO A 11 -6.29 3.09 20.47
CA PRO A 11 -4.92 2.58 20.37
C PRO A 11 -4.69 1.73 19.14
N ILE A 12 -3.51 1.86 18.55
CA ILE A 12 -3.07 1.02 17.44
C ILE A 12 -3.07 -0.44 17.87
N ALA A 13 -3.77 -1.30 17.14
CA ALA A 13 -3.93 -2.71 17.45
C ALA A 13 -4.27 -3.54 16.20
N ASP A 14 -4.12 -4.86 16.34
CA ASP A 14 -4.61 -5.82 15.34
C ASP A 14 -6.13 -5.69 15.15
N GLY A 15 -6.56 -5.62 13.89
CA GLY A 15 -7.98 -5.53 13.54
C GLY A 15 -8.66 -4.21 13.91
N VAL A 16 -7.89 -3.13 14.13
CA VAL A 16 -8.47 -1.81 14.43
C VAL A 16 -9.25 -1.27 13.23
N ASP A 17 -10.32 -0.55 13.50
CA ASP A 17 -11.10 0.16 12.49
C ASP A 17 -10.85 1.67 12.56
N TYR A 18 -10.02 2.16 11.64
CA TYR A 18 -9.74 3.58 11.42
C TYR A 18 -10.38 4.11 10.12
N SER A 19 -11.40 3.41 9.62
CA SER A 19 -12.07 3.84 8.39
C SER A 19 -12.59 5.27 8.51
N LYS A 20 -12.39 6.04 7.43
CA LYS A 20 -12.79 7.46 7.35
C LYS A 20 -12.09 8.39 8.36
N CYS A 21 -11.14 7.90 9.15
CA CYS A 21 -10.38 8.73 10.07
C CYS A 21 -9.43 9.68 9.33
N LYS A 22 -9.22 10.86 9.92
CA LYS A 22 -8.18 11.78 9.46
C LYS A 22 -7.08 11.86 10.51
N PHE A 23 -5.90 11.44 10.13
CA PHE A 23 -4.70 11.54 10.95
C PHE A 23 -3.95 12.84 10.64
N SER A 24 -3.14 13.30 11.60
CA SER A 24 -2.33 14.51 11.41
C SER A 24 -1.30 14.31 10.31
N ASP A 25 -1.16 15.29 9.43
CA ASP A 25 -0.15 15.28 8.38
C ASP A 25 1.25 15.16 9.00
N GLY A 26 2.07 14.27 8.45
CA GLY A 26 3.41 14.01 8.96
C GLY A 26 3.49 13.19 10.25
N GLN A 27 2.40 12.57 10.67
CA GLN A 27 2.41 11.72 11.88
C GLN A 27 3.39 10.56 11.74
N ASP A 28 4.12 10.25 12.83
CA ASP A 28 5.02 9.11 12.87
C ASP A 28 4.30 7.87 13.41
N LEU A 29 4.06 6.89 12.51
CA LEU A 29 3.50 5.58 12.81
C LEU A 29 4.49 4.46 12.47
N GLN A 30 5.79 4.75 12.53
CA GLN A 30 6.85 3.79 12.24
C GLN A 30 6.75 2.56 13.13
N GLY A 31 6.89 1.37 12.52
CA GLY A 31 6.91 0.10 13.25
C GLY A 31 5.57 -0.29 13.89
N THR A 32 4.47 0.36 13.52
CA THR A 32 3.15 0.04 14.10
C THR A 32 2.66 -1.34 13.66
N PHE A 33 1.91 -1.99 14.54
CA PHE A 33 1.30 -3.30 14.31
C PHE A 33 -0.19 -3.15 14.02
N LEU A 34 -0.55 -3.21 12.73
CA LEU A 34 -1.89 -2.95 12.20
C LEU A 34 -2.39 -4.06 11.25
N PRO A 35 -2.11 -5.36 11.51
CA PRO A 35 -2.63 -6.38 10.60
C PRO A 35 -4.16 -6.47 10.70
N ASN A 36 -4.80 -6.96 9.64
CA ASN A 36 -6.25 -7.14 9.56
C ASN A 36 -7.08 -5.87 9.84
N SER A 37 -6.48 -4.69 9.71
CA SER A 37 -7.09 -3.41 10.08
C SER A 37 -7.86 -2.79 8.91
N ASN A 38 -8.88 -2.00 9.25
CA ASN A 38 -9.65 -1.24 8.28
C ASN A 38 -9.22 0.22 8.29
N LEU A 39 -8.52 0.64 7.25
CA LEU A 39 -8.04 2.01 7.01
C LEU A 39 -8.72 2.63 5.79
N SER A 40 -9.83 2.04 5.33
CA SER A 40 -10.52 2.48 4.12
C SER A 40 -11.07 3.90 4.27
N PHE A 41 -10.95 4.69 3.18
CA PHE A 41 -11.36 6.10 3.16
C PHE A 41 -10.65 7.00 4.20
N ALA A 42 -9.62 6.50 4.88
CA ALA A 42 -8.87 7.29 5.86
C ALA A 42 -7.88 8.24 5.17
N SER A 43 -7.48 9.29 5.85
CA SER A 43 -6.49 10.25 5.37
C SER A 43 -5.22 10.19 6.21
N PHE A 44 -4.10 9.88 5.54
CA PHE A 44 -2.75 9.72 6.10
C PHE A 44 -1.72 10.44 5.23
N ILE A 45 -1.82 11.75 5.09
CA ILE A 45 -0.92 12.53 4.24
C ILE A 45 0.43 12.69 4.92
N GLN A 46 1.53 12.42 4.20
CA GLN A 46 2.91 12.54 4.69
C GLN A 46 3.20 11.71 5.97
N VAL A 47 2.44 10.65 6.21
CA VAL A 47 2.59 9.81 7.40
C VAL A 47 3.73 8.81 7.22
N ASN A 48 4.46 8.56 8.29
CA ASN A 48 5.54 7.57 8.31
C ASN A 48 5.02 6.22 8.80
N PHE A 49 4.90 5.24 7.88
CA PHE A 49 4.58 3.84 8.17
C PHE A 49 5.79 2.91 7.97
N ASP A 50 7.01 3.42 8.00
CA ASP A 50 8.19 2.59 7.79
C ASP A 50 8.22 1.41 8.77
N LYS A 51 8.54 0.21 8.24
CA LYS A 51 8.62 -1.03 9.01
C LYS A 51 7.31 -1.42 9.72
N SER A 52 6.18 -0.80 9.39
CA SER A 52 4.88 -1.20 9.92
C SER A 52 4.46 -2.59 9.41
N ILE A 53 3.63 -3.28 10.20
CA ILE A 53 3.03 -4.55 9.83
C ILE A 53 1.54 -4.32 9.59
N MET A 54 1.13 -4.35 8.32
CA MET A 54 -0.22 -4.02 7.85
C MET A 54 -0.81 -5.12 6.96
N MET A 55 -0.35 -6.36 7.13
CA MET A 55 -0.80 -7.48 6.30
C MET A 55 -2.32 -7.71 6.42
N ASN A 56 -2.96 -8.13 5.31
CA ASN A 56 -4.40 -8.37 5.23
C ASN A 56 -5.28 -7.17 5.60
N SER A 57 -4.79 -5.96 5.45
CA SER A 57 -5.52 -4.73 5.82
C SER A 57 -6.23 -4.12 4.62
N ASP A 58 -7.29 -3.38 4.88
CA ASP A 58 -8.07 -2.64 3.90
C ASP A 58 -7.68 -1.15 3.92
N LEU A 59 -6.99 -0.69 2.88
CA LEU A 59 -6.59 0.71 2.67
C LEU A 59 -7.34 1.33 1.48
N THR A 60 -8.43 0.70 1.03
CA THR A 60 -9.16 1.13 -0.17
C THR A 60 -9.68 2.56 -0.06
N PHE A 61 -9.58 3.29 -1.18
CA PHE A 61 -10.04 4.68 -1.29
C PHE A 61 -9.46 5.64 -0.26
N GLY A 62 -8.40 5.26 0.46
CA GLY A 62 -7.70 6.13 1.39
C GLY A 62 -6.77 7.12 0.68
N THR A 63 -6.38 8.18 1.39
CA THR A 63 -5.39 9.16 0.93
C THR A 63 -4.10 8.95 1.69
N PHE A 64 -3.06 8.51 1.01
CA PHE A 64 -1.73 8.20 1.55
C PHE A 64 -0.63 8.95 0.79
N SER A 65 -0.97 10.09 0.16
CA SER A 65 -0.01 10.85 -0.64
C SER A 65 1.21 11.28 0.18
N GLU A 66 2.38 11.21 -0.46
CA GLU A 66 3.68 11.55 0.13
C GLU A 66 4.04 10.73 1.40
N SER A 67 3.31 9.64 1.70
CA SER A 67 3.58 8.80 2.87
C SER A 67 4.69 7.79 2.61
N SER A 68 5.39 7.41 3.69
CA SER A 68 6.48 6.44 3.64
C SER A 68 6.05 5.08 4.18
N PHE A 69 6.36 4.03 3.40
CA PHE A 69 6.12 2.62 3.71
C PHE A 69 7.42 1.81 3.54
N ILE A 70 8.59 2.42 3.76
CA ILE A 70 9.88 1.76 3.58
C ILE A 70 9.97 0.52 4.47
N ARG A 71 10.22 -0.65 3.86
CA ARG A 71 10.28 -1.95 4.54
C ARG A 71 8.99 -2.32 5.29
N ALA A 72 7.86 -1.69 4.99
CA ALA A 72 6.58 -2.10 5.54
C ALA A 72 6.14 -3.47 4.99
N ASN A 73 5.37 -4.21 5.77
CA ASN A 73 4.74 -5.45 5.33
C ASN A 73 3.25 -5.25 5.09
N LEU A 74 2.87 -5.21 3.80
CA LEU A 74 1.49 -5.06 3.32
C LEU A 74 0.98 -6.33 2.61
N TYR A 75 1.57 -7.49 2.90
CA TYR A 75 1.20 -8.76 2.29
C TYR A 75 -0.32 -8.95 2.24
N GLU A 76 -0.86 -9.28 1.04
CA GLU A 76 -2.29 -9.51 0.79
C GLU A 76 -3.24 -8.34 1.20
N SER A 77 -2.74 -7.12 1.32
CA SER A 77 -3.59 -5.96 1.63
C SER A 77 -4.25 -5.40 0.38
N ASN A 78 -5.39 -4.74 0.59
CA ASN A 78 -6.14 -4.08 -0.48
C ASN A 78 -5.91 -2.56 -0.45
N LEU A 79 -5.27 -2.02 -1.49
CA LEU A 79 -4.98 -0.60 -1.68
C LEU A 79 -5.75 0.00 -2.86
N GLY A 80 -6.77 -0.71 -3.34
CA GLY A 80 -7.55 -0.36 -4.52
C GLY A 80 -8.23 1.01 -4.41
N GLY A 81 -8.20 1.79 -5.48
CA GLY A 81 -8.80 3.12 -5.54
C GLY A 81 -8.15 4.17 -4.63
N GLY A 82 -7.10 3.82 -3.89
CA GLY A 82 -6.40 4.72 -2.99
C GLY A 82 -5.49 5.73 -3.72
N ASN A 83 -5.21 6.84 -3.08
CA ASN A 83 -4.24 7.83 -3.55
C ASN A 83 -2.91 7.65 -2.81
N PHE A 84 -1.89 7.17 -3.54
CA PHE A 84 -0.52 6.95 -3.08
C PHE A 84 0.48 7.78 -3.90
N GLU A 85 0.05 8.93 -4.43
CA GLU A 85 0.92 9.83 -5.18
C GLU A 85 2.16 10.20 -4.34
N GLN A 86 3.36 10.07 -4.96
CA GLN A 86 4.65 10.34 -4.33
C GLN A 86 4.94 9.50 -3.06
N SER A 87 4.24 8.41 -2.84
CA SER A 87 4.51 7.51 -1.71
C SER A 87 5.76 6.67 -1.93
N ASN A 88 6.42 6.30 -0.83
CA ASN A 88 7.66 5.54 -0.87
C ASN A 88 7.46 4.11 -0.32
N PHE A 89 7.51 3.11 -1.21
CA PHE A 89 7.42 1.68 -0.90
C PHE A 89 8.77 0.97 -1.04
N THR A 90 9.88 1.68 -0.93
CA THR A 90 11.21 1.07 -1.07
C THR A 90 11.37 -0.14 -0.16
N SER A 91 11.77 -1.27 -0.73
CA SER A 91 12.00 -2.54 -0.02
C SER A 91 10.77 -3.07 0.75
N ALA A 92 9.56 -2.59 0.49
CA ALA A 92 8.34 -3.09 1.12
C ALA A 92 7.98 -4.50 0.62
N ASN A 93 7.32 -5.28 1.47
CA ASN A 93 6.65 -6.51 1.06
C ASN A 93 5.23 -6.20 0.59
N LEU A 94 5.03 -6.23 -0.72
CA LEU A 94 3.77 -5.94 -1.41
C LEU A 94 3.26 -7.17 -2.16
N THR A 95 3.68 -8.37 -1.75
CA THR A 95 3.25 -9.62 -2.37
C THR A 95 1.72 -9.72 -2.29
N ARG A 96 1.08 -9.99 -3.44
CA ARG A 96 -0.37 -10.11 -3.61
C ARG A 96 -1.19 -8.89 -3.17
N VAL A 97 -0.57 -7.71 -3.12
CA VAL A 97 -1.31 -6.47 -2.86
C VAL A 97 -2.20 -6.13 -4.04
N ASP A 98 -3.41 -5.67 -3.76
CA ASP A 98 -4.33 -5.15 -4.77
C ASP A 98 -4.22 -3.61 -4.88
N PHE A 99 -3.66 -3.12 -5.99
CA PHE A 99 -3.60 -1.71 -6.37
C PHE A 99 -4.63 -1.33 -7.44
N THR A 100 -5.65 -2.15 -7.68
CA THR A 100 -6.63 -1.90 -8.75
C THR A 100 -7.19 -0.48 -8.66
N GLY A 101 -7.08 0.27 -9.76
CA GLY A 101 -7.62 1.63 -9.87
C GLY A 101 -6.95 2.68 -8.99
N SER A 102 -5.82 2.38 -8.35
CA SER A 102 -5.13 3.32 -7.47
C SER A 102 -4.33 4.38 -8.24
N THR A 103 -4.05 5.51 -7.59
CA THR A 103 -3.15 6.55 -8.09
C THR A 103 -1.76 6.35 -7.46
N LEU A 104 -0.78 6.04 -8.31
CA LEU A 104 0.61 5.72 -7.95
C LEU A 104 1.61 6.64 -8.67
N ILE A 105 1.17 7.84 -9.05
CA ILE A 105 2.00 8.82 -9.77
C ILE A 105 3.23 9.15 -8.92
N ASP A 106 4.42 9.09 -9.52
CA ASP A 106 5.70 9.35 -8.86
C ASP A 106 5.97 8.47 -7.62
N ALA A 107 5.24 7.36 -7.44
CA ALA A 107 5.49 6.42 -6.33
C ALA A 107 6.81 5.66 -6.51
N ASN A 108 7.50 5.38 -5.41
CA ASN A 108 8.77 4.67 -5.44
C ASN A 108 8.62 3.24 -4.91
N PHE A 109 8.78 2.24 -5.80
CA PHE A 109 8.75 0.81 -5.50
C PHE A 109 10.14 0.15 -5.55
N GLN A 110 11.21 0.93 -5.48
CA GLN A 110 12.57 0.41 -5.62
C GLN A 110 12.83 -0.76 -4.68
N ASN A 111 13.33 -1.88 -5.24
CA ASN A 111 13.65 -3.11 -4.49
C ASN A 111 12.47 -3.71 -3.69
N SER A 112 11.23 -3.35 -3.97
CA SER A 112 10.07 -3.94 -3.32
C SER A 112 9.75 -5.34 -3.86
N ASN A 113 9.06 -6.14 -3.05
CA ASN A 113 8.50 -7.42 -3.52
C ASN A 113 7.05 -7.23 -3.94
N LEU A 114 6.78 -7.23 -5.24
CA LEU A 114 5.48 -7.05 -5.88
C LEU A 114 4.99 -8.35 -6.56
N MET A 115 5.51 -9.50 -6.12
CA MET A 115 5.09 -10.79 -6.67
C MET A 115 3.56 -10.94 -6.58
N GLU A 116 2.93 -11.28 -7.72
CA GLU A 116 1.48 -11.45 -7.82
C GLU A 116 0.62 -10.22 -7.43
N ALA A 117 1.22 -9.03 -7.33
CA ALA A 117 0.46 -7.79 -7.10
C ALA A 117 -0.42 -7.44 -8.31
N ASN A 118 -1.54 -6.76 -8.06
CA ASN A 118 -2.50 -6.38 -9.11
C ASN A 118 -2.51 -4.87 -9.33
N PHE A 119 -2.04 -4.42 -10.50
CA PHE A 119 -2.03 -3.02 -10.93
C PHE A 119 -3.12 -2.67 -11.96
N THR A 120 -4.11 -3.53 -12.17
CA THR A 120 -5.15 -3.30 -13.17
C THR A 120 -5.78 -1.92 -13.02
N SER A 121 -5.81 -1.15 -14.11
CA SER A 121 -6.37 0.21 -14.16
C SER A 121 -5.72 1.22 -13.20
N SER A 122 -4.57 0.93 -12.61
CA SER A 122 -3.85 1.90 -11.78
C SER A 122 -3.08 2.92 -12.65
N ASN A 123 -2.88 4.13 -12.12
CA ASN A 123 -2.05 5.15 -12.75
C ASN A 123 -0.64 5.12 -12.16
N ILE A 124 0.31 4.57 -12.91
CA ILE A 124 1.71 4.39 -12.51
C ILE A 124 2.66 5.39 -13.20
N LEU A 125 2.17 6.56 -13.61
CA LEU A 125 2.99 7.57 -14.29
C LEU A 125 4.22 7.92 -13.45
N ASN A 126 5.41 7.82 -14.05
CA ASN A 126 6.71 8.06 -13.41
C ASN A 126 7.00 7.20 -12.17
N ALA A 127 6.24 6.15 -11.89
CA ALA A 127 6.56 5.28 -10.76
C ALA A 127 7.89 4.54 -11.00
N ASN A 128 8.71 4.44 -9.95
CA ASN A 128 10.01 3.79 -10.01
C ASN A 128 9.92 2.34 -9.53
N PHE A 129 10.16 1.38 -10.43
CA PHE A 129 10.18 -0.06 -10.14
C PHE A 129 11.58 -0.66 -10.13
N ASP A 130 12.67 0.13 -10.13
CA ASP A 130 14.04 -0.39 -10.19
C ASP A 130 14.29 -1.47 -9.13
N GLY A 131 14.72 -2.66 -9.58
CA GLY A 131 14.98 -3.80 -8.71
C GLY A 131 13.74 -4.43 -8.06
N ALA A 132 12.53 -3.96 -8.34
CA ALA A 132 11.30 -4.57 -7.81
C ALA A 132 11.05 -5.96 -8.43
N ASN A 133 10.60 -6.91 -7.61
CA ASN A 133 10.18 -8.22 -8.07
C ASN A 133 8.71 -8.17 -8.53
N LEU A 134 8.49 -8.24 -9.85
CA LEU A 134 7.16 -8.15 -10.49
C LEU A 134 6.66 -9.50 -11.01
N ILE A 135 7.29 -10.62 -10.63
CA ILE A 135 6.92 -11.95 -11.13
C ILE A 135 5.46 -12.25 -10.81
N GLY A 136 4.69 -12.59 -11.83
CA GLY A 136 3.27 -12.92 -11.70
C GLY A 136 2.36 -11.73 -11.42
N ALA A 137 2.87 -10.52 -11.36
CA ALA A 137 2.04 -9.33 -11.19
C ALA A 137 1.11 -9.13 -12.38
N THR A 138 -0.11 -8.66 -12.15
CA THR A 138 -1.03 -8.22 -13.18
C THR A 138 -0.78 -6.73 -13.46
N TRP A 139 -0.39 -6.41 -14.70
CA TRP A 139 -0.05 -5.04 -15.07
C TRP A 139 -1.29 -4.19 -15.38
N THR A 140 -1.10 -2.93 -15.70
CA THR A 140 -2.18 -1.92 -15.74
C THR A 140 -3.30 -2.20 -16.74
N MET A 141 -3.04 -2.98 -17.79
CA MET A 141 -4.02 -3.38 -18.79
C MET A 141 -4.38 -4.88 -18.71
N GLY A 142 -4.05 -5.55 -17.59
CA GLY A 142 -4.40 -6.94 -17.32
C GLY A 142 -3.37 -7.97 -17.80
N GLU A 143 -2.21 -7.54 -18.32
CA GLU A 143 -1.15 -8.48 -18.71
C GLU A 143 -0.45 -9.06 -17.47
N ILE A 144 0.00 -10.29 -17.57
CA ILE A 144 0.74 -10.95 -16.49
C ILE A 144 2.24 -10.83 -16.74
N CYS A 145 2.97 -10.34 -15.74
CA CYS A 145 4.42 -10.24 -15.77
C CYS A 145 5.06 -11.65 -15.62
N GLY A 146 5.93 -12.01 -16.55
CA GLY A 146 6.57 -13.32 -16.59
C GLY A 146 7.65 -13.53 -15.51
N PRO A 147 8.34 -14.71 -15.57
CA PRO A 147 9.23 -15.15 -14.50
C PRO A 147 10.54 -14.36 -14.37
N GLU A 148 10.86 -13.51 -15.33
CA GLU A 148 12.09 -12.67 -15.32
C GLU A 148 11.77 -11.20 -15.10
N SER A 149 10.59 -10.87 -14.56
CA SER A 149 10.12 -9.50 -14.38
C SER A 149 10.73 -8.87 -13.12
N ILE A 150 11.93 -8.35 -13.25
CA ILE A 150 12.62 -7.56 -12.22
C ILE A 150 12.82 -6.14 -12.73
N GLY A 151 12.26 -5.17 -12.04
CA GLY A 151 12.31 -3.76 -12.41
C GLY A 151 11.44 -3.37 -13.61
N ILE A 152 11.06 -4.34 -14.43
CA ILE A 152 10.19 -4.16 -15.60
C ILE A 152 9.27 -5.36 -15.76
N CYS A 153 8.03 -5.13 -16.17
CA CYS A 153 7.10 -6.20 -16.49
C CYS A 153 7.43 -6.79 -17.87
N ASN A 154 8.03 -7.98 -17.88
CA ASN A 154 8.25 -8.77 -19.10
C ASN A 154 7.01 -9.68 -19.29
N LYS A 155 6.46 -9.67 -20.51
CA LYS A 155 5.23 -10.43 -20.86
C LYS A 155 5.57 -11.76 -21.50
#